data_dd8e93b02af0e5538540ce3de47906eb
#
_entry.id   dd8e93b02af0e5538540ce3de47906eb
#
_cell.length_a   1.000
_cell.length_b   1.000
_cell.length_c   1.000
_cell.angle_alpha   90.00
_cell.angle_beta   90.00
_cell.angle_gamma   90.00
#
_symmetry.space_group_name_H-M   'P 1'
#
loop_
_entity.id
_entity.type
_entity.pdbx_description
1 polymer ?
#
loop_
_entity_poly.entity_id
_entity_poly.type
_entity_poly.pdbx_seq_one_letter_code
_entity_poly.pdbx_strand_id
1 'polypeptide(L)'
;GKYQLVMITSEYEVASDQVNKQVADAKRIIKEYDKKGLLIGEAPATYDLIKTTSRDFDIVNTVSILLVFLIILLVFKSASLPVILVAVIEFAIFINLGLSHLMGVSLPFIAPICISTIQLGSTVDYAILMTTRYKAERLNGKDTDSAIRIALATSIPSIIVSGLGFFAATFGVAMYSNIDMIKSLCTLMSRGAIISVLAVIFILPAMLHVFDKVICKTT
;
A
#
# COMPACT_ATOMS: atom_id res chain seq x y z
N GLY A 1 40.09 30.73 0.71
CA GLY A 1 38.62 30.47 0.63
C GLY A 1 38.10 29.99 1.97
N LYS A 2 36.85 30.25 2.25
CA LYS A 2 36.20 29.83 3.50
C LYS A 2 35.79 28.37 3.50
N TYR A 3 35.92 27.67 2.36
CA TYR A 3 35.49 26.30 2.16
C TYR A 3 36.56 25.49 1.43
N GLN A 4 36.71 24.23 1.80
CA GLN A 4 37.57 23.28 1.14
C GLN A 4 36.68 22.15 0.58
N LEU A 5 36.87 21.79 -0.68
CA LEU A 5 36.22 20.66 -1.33
C LEU A 5 37.18 19.47 -1.30
N VAL A 6 36.70 18.35 -0.77
CA VAL A 6 37.40 17.06 -0.81
C VAL A 6 36.55 16.11 -1.62
N MET A 7 37.10 15.51 -2.66
CA MET A 7 36.43 14.52 -3.50
C MET A 7 36.71 13.12 -2.96
N ILE A 8 35.65 12.32 -2.76
CA ILE A 8 35.72 10.95 -2.29
C ILE A 8 35.04 10.08 -3.35
N THR A 9 35.71 9.04 -3.84
CA THR A 9 35.18 8.09 -4.81
C THR A 9 34.95 6.75 -4.11
N SER A 10 33.82 6.11 -4.40
CA SER A 10 33.49 4.75 -3.94
C SER A 10 33.58 3.78 -5.11
N GLU A 11 34.04 2.55 -4.85
CA GLU A 11 34.04 1.44 -5.82
C GLU A 11 32.70 0.72 -5.91
N TYR A 12 31.78 1.01 -4.97
CA TYR A 12 30.49 0.34 -4.89
C TYR A 12 29.40 1.12 -5.62
N GLU A 13 28.41 0.40 -6.14
CA GLU A 13 27.26 0.99 -6.80
C GLU A 13 26.41 1.85 -5.85
N VAL A 14 25.85 2.93 -6.36
CA VAL A 14 24.94 3.81 -5.61
C VAL A 14 23.72 3.01 -5.13
N ALA A 15 23.28 3.29 -3.92
CA ALA A 15 22.19 2.58 -3.22
C ALA A 15 22.51 1.15 -2.76
N SER A 16 23.74 0.64 -2.92
CA SER A 16 24.14 -0.63 -2.32
C SER A 16 24.30 -0.49 -0.79
N ASP A 17 24.16 -1.60 -0.07
CA ASP A 17 24.35 -1.61 1.39
C ASP A 17 25.77 -1.18 1.81
N GLN A 18 26.76 -1.51 0.97
CA GLN A 18 28.16 -1.11 1.20
C GLN A 18 28.34 0.40 1.13
N VAL A 19 27.80 1.05 0.07
CA VAL A 19 27.84 2.51 -0.06
C VAL A 19 27.04 3.20 1.04
N ASN A 20 25.87 2.68 1.38
CA ASN A 20 25.05 3.24 2.44
C ASN A 20 25.78 3.25 3.78
N LYS A 21 26.53 2.17 4.09
CA LYS A 21 27.37 2.10 5.30
C LYS A 21 28.53 3.07 5.22
N GLN A 22 29.23 3.18 4.09
CA GLN A 22 30.31 4.16 3.90
C GLN A 22 29.83 5.60 4.07
N VAL A 23 28.65 5.94 3.49
CA VAL A 23 28.05 7.26 3.63
C VAL A 23 27.69 7.56 5.09
N ALA A 24 27.14 6.59 5.82
CA ALA A 24 26.82 6.75 7.23
C ALA A 24 28.08 7.01 8.08
N ASP A 25 29.15 6.23 7.86
CA ASP A 25 30.43 6.37 8.57
C ASP A 25 31.11 7.69 8.20
N ALA A 26 31.14 8.07 6.92
CA ALA A 26 31.70 9.34 6.47
C ALA A 26 30.95 10.53 7.08
N LYS A 27 29.62 10.52 7.13
CA LYS A 27 28.81 11.56 7.81
C LYS A 27 29.13 11.66 9.29
N ARG A 28 29.31 10.53 9.98
CA ARG A 28 29.66 10.48 11.39
C ARG A 28 31.03 11.13 11.62
N ILE A 29 32.06 10.71 10.85
CA ILE A 29 33.43 11.24 10.96
C ILE A 29 33.44 12.74 10.68
N ILE A 30 32.82 13.20 9.58
CA ILE A 30 32.76 14.62 9.25
C ILE A 30 32.16 15.43 10.42
N LYS A 31 31.06 14.96 11.00
CA LYS A 31 30.40 15.68 12.11
C LYS A 31 31.19 15.69 13.41
N GLU A 32 32.08 14.71 13.60
CA GLU A 32 32.98 14.67 14.75
C GLU A 32 34.07 15.75 14.68
N TYR A 33 34.63 15.96 13.45
CA TYR A 33 35.72 16.93 13.24
C TYR A 33 35.23 18.32 12.82
N ASP A 34 34.16 18.42 12.04
CA ASP A 34 33.55 19.66 11.60
C ASP A 34 32.00 19.57 11.63
N LYS A 35 31.41 20.27 12.62
CA LYS A 35 29.96 20.36 12.76
C LYS A 35 29.26 21.00 11.56
N LYS A 36 29.97 21.83 10.76
CA LYS A 36 29.46 22.49 9.55
C LYS A 36 29.81 21.74 8.28
N GLY A 37 30.63 20.71 8.39
CA GLY A 37 30.98 19.85 7.26
C GLY A 37 29.75 19.20 6.63
N LEU A 38 29.69 19.18 5.29
CA LEU A 38 28.60 18.62 4.51
C LEU A 38 29.17 17.54 3.58
N LEU A 39 28.55 16.37 3.60
CA LEU A 39 28.77 15.33 2.59
C LEU A 39 27.69 15.48 1.51
N ILE A 40 28.13 15.83 0.30
CA ILE A 40 27.25 16.07 -0.86
C ILE A 40 27.61 15.13 -1.99
N GLY A 41 26.68 14.82 -2.84
CA GLY A 41 26.85 13.95 -4.02
C GLY A 41 25.67 12.98 -4.17
N GLU A 42 25.74 12.15 -5.19
CA GLU A 42 24.67 11.21 -5.53
C GLU A 42 24.45 10.15 -4.42
N ALA A 43 25.52 9.52 -3.94
CA ALA A 43 25.41 8.49 -2.92
C ALA A 43 24.87 9.02 -1.57
N PRO A 44 25.35 10.16 -1.02
CA PRO A 44 24.76 10.76 0.19
C PRO A 44 23.30 11.19 0.01
N ALA A 45 22.95 11.74 -1.15
CA ALA A 45 21.56 12.15 -1.46
C ALA A 45 20.63 10.94 -1.52
N THR A 46 21.05 9.88 -2.21
CA THR A 46 20.29 8.62 -2.30
C THR A 46 20.12 7.96 -0.92
N TYR A 47 21.18 7.95 -0.11
CA TYR A 47 21.10 7.43 1.26
C TYR A 47 20.07 8.19 2.10
N ASP A 48 20.10 9.52 2.08
CA ASP A 48 19.15 10.35 2.82
C ASP A 48 17.71 10.16 2.33
N LEU A 49 17.55 10.04 1.02
CA LEU A 49 16.27 9.79 0.38
C LEU A 49 15.68 8.45 0.81
N ILE A 50 16.46 7.36 0.74
CA ILE A 50 16.02 6.02 1.20
C ILE A 50 15.61 6.06 2.67
N LYS A 51 16.43 6.67 3.53
CA LYS A 51 16.16 6.76 4.95
C LYS A 51 14.90 7.57 5.27
N THR A 52 14.72 8.71 4.60
CA THR A 52 13.55 9.57 4.78
C THR A 52 12.29 8.86 4.27
N THR A 53 12.36 8.25 3.09
CA THR A 53 11.23 7.53 2.50
C THR A 53 10.78 6.34 3.35
N SER A 54 11.72 5.58 3.94
CA SER A 54 11.34 4.48 4.84
C SER A 54 10.59 4.98 6.08
N ARG A 55 11.03 6.08 6.67
CA ARG A 55 10.32 6.70 7.80
C ARG A 55 8.95 7.26 7.40
N ASP A 56 8.89 7.92 6.25
CA ASP A 56 7.65 8.48 5.73
C ASP A 56 6.65 7.37 5.39
N PHE A 57 7.14 6.23 4.88
CA PHE A 57 6.31 5.05 4.64
C PHE A 57 5.59 4.59 5.92
N ASP A 58 6.33 4.41 7.01
CA ASP A 58 5.76 3.96 8.28
C ASP A 58 4.70 4.95 8.81
N ILE A 59 5.00 6.25 8.73
CA ILE A 59 4.07 7.30 9.18
C ILE A 59 2.83 7.35 8.29
N VAL A 60 3.01 7.44 6.97
CA VAL A 60 1.90 7.56 6.01
C VAL A 60 1.03 6.31 6.04
N ASN A 61 1.62 5.13 6.09
CA ASN A 61 0.88 3.87 6.16
C ASN A 61 0.04 3.80 7.45
N THR A 62 0.64 4.09 8.60
CA THR A 62 -0.06 4.10 9.88
C THR A 62 -1.22 5.11 9.91
N VAL A 63 -0.96 6.34 9.46
CA VAL A 63 -2.00 7.39 9.41
C VAL A 63 -3.11 7.01 8.43
N SER A 64 -2.79 6.47 7.26
CA SER A 64 -3.77 6.04 6.27
C SER A 64 -4.67 4.93 6.81
N ILE A 65 -4.10 3.91 7.45
CA ILE A 65 -4.84 2.82 8.09
C ILE A 65 -5.78 3.36 9.18
N LEU A 66 -5.28 4.25 10.04
CA LEU A 66 -6.10 4.84 11.11
C LEU A 66 -7.26 5.69 10.56
N LEU A 67 -7.02 6.49 9.51
CA LEU A 67 -8.07 7.29 8.87
C LEU A 67 -9.11 6.40 8.20
N VAL A 68 -8.71 5.38 7.47
CA VAL A 68 -9.64 4.42 6.84
C VAL A 68 -10.41 3.66 7.91
N PHE A 69 -9.76 3.22 8.98
CA PHE A 69 -10.43 2.60 10.11
C PHE A 69 -11.51 3.50 10.71
N LEU A 70 -11.18 4.78 10.94
CA LEU A 70 -12.13 5.77 11.47
C LEU A 70 -13.32 5.99 10.53
N ILE A 71 -13.08 6.12 9.22
CA ILE A 71 -14.13 6.29 8.22
C ILE A 71 -15.09 5.10 8.24
N ILE A 72 -14.55 3.88 8.20
CA ILE A 72 -15.37 2.66 8.23
C ILE A 72 -16.15 2.55 9.54
N LEU A 73 -15.54 2.91 10.66
CA LEU A 73 -16.19 2.92 11.97
C LEU A 73 -17.37 3.89 12.00
N LEU A 74 -17.22 5.09 11.43
CA LEU A 74 -18.30 6.07 11.35
C LEU A 74 -19.43 5.63 10.41
N VAL A 75 -19.08 5.02 9.26
CA VAL A 75 -20.08 4.53 8.28
C VAL A 75 -20.91 3.39 8.83
N PHE A 76 -20.28 2.40 9.46
CA PHE A 76 -20.98 1.20 9.92
C PHE A 76 -21.45 1.27 11.38
N LYS A 77 -20.95 2.23 12.15
CA LYS A 77 -21.23 2.37 13.61
C LYS A 77 -20.96 1.08 14.38
N SER A 78 -19.99 0.29 13.95
CA SER A 78 -19.59 -1.00 14.50
C SER A 78 -18.07 -1.09 14.54
N ALA A 79 -17.49 -1.53 15.65
CA ALA A 79 -16.04 -1.62 15.80
C ALA A 79 -15.44 -2.87 15.14
N SER A 80 -16.23 -3.92 14.93
CA SER A 80 -15.75 -5.19 14.37
C SER A 80 -15.52 -5.12 12.86
N LEU A 81 -16.38 -4.41 12.12
CA LEU A 81 -16.27 -4.29 10.66
C LEU A 81 -15.00 -3.58 10.20
N PRO A 82 -14.57 -2.44 10.79
CA PRO A 82 -13.31 -1.81 10.41
C PRO A 82 -12.10 -2.75 10.52
N VAL A 83 -12.04 -3.55 11.60
CA VAL A 83 -10.93 -4.50 11.79
C VAL A 83 -10.89 -5.53 10.68
N ILE A 84 -12.04 -6.12 10.32
CA ILE A 84 -12.14 -7.14 9.27
C ILE A 84 -11.79 -6.54 7.91
N LEU A 85 -12.37 -5.38 7.57
CA LEU A 85 -12.14 -4.76 6.26
C LEU A 85 -10.69 -4.33 6.09
N VAL A 86 -10.13 -3.64 7.08
CA VAL A 86 -8.72 -3.23 7.04
C VAL A 86 -7.80 -4.44 6.93
N ALA A 87 -8.06 -5.52 7.69
CA ALA A 87 -7.25 -6.74 7.59
C ALA A 87 -7.26 -7.36 6.18
N VAL A 88 -8.42 -7.41 5.51
CA VAL A 88 -8.52 -7.92 4.13
C VAL A 88 -7.80 -7.02 3.14
N ILE A 89 -7.89 -5.70 3.31
CA ILE A 89 -7.24 -4.72 2.43
C ILE A 89 -5.72 -4.80 2.59
N GLU A 90 -5.22 -4.76 3.82
CA GLU A 90 -3.80 -4.89 4.11
C GLU A 90 -3.23 -6.22 3.60
N PHE A 91 -3.97 -7.31 3.74
CA PHE A 91 -3.58 -8.60 3.19
C PHE A 91 -3.40 -8.55 1.66
N ALA A 92 -4.29 -7.86 0.94
CA ALA A 92 -4.16 -7.67 -0.51
C ALA A 92 -2.92 -6.82 -0.88
N ILE A 93 -2.60 -5.78 -0.08
CA ILE A 93 -1.41 -4.95 -0.26
C ILE A 93 -0.14 -5.77 -0.02
N PHE A 94 -0.10 -6.56 1.06
CA PHE A 94 1.04 -7.44 1.35
C PHE A 94 1.29 -8.48 0.25
N ILE A 95 0.23 -9.09 -0.30
CA ILE A 95 0.37 -10.00 -1.45
C ILE A 95 0.99 -9.25 -2.64
N ASN A 96 0.50 -8.05 -2.95
CA ASN A 96 1.01 -7.27 -4.07
C ASN A 96 2.49 -6.91 -3.92
N LEU A 97 2.89 -6.42 -2.77
CA LEU A 97 4.29 -6.06 -2.48
C LEU A 97 5.19 -7.32 -2.40
N GLY A 98 4.70 -8.37 -1.71
CA GLY A 98 5.43 -9.63 -1.57
C GLY A 98 5.68 -10.34 -2.90
N LEU A 99 4.73 -10.29 -3.82
CA LEU A 99 4.88 -10.87 -5.14
C LEU A 99 6.01 -10.20 -5.94
N SER A 100 6.25 -8.90 -5.75
CA SER A 100 7.38 -8.20 -6.37
C SER A 100 8.72 -8.74 -5.89
N HIS A 101 8.82 -9.03 -4.59
CA HIS A 101 10.02 -9.63 -4.01
C HIS A 101 10.27 -11.05 -4.55
N LEU A 102 9.22 -11.87 -4.64
CA LEU A 102 9.31 -13.23 -5.20
C LEU A 102 9.72 -13.26 -6.68
N MET A 103 9.30 -12.24 -7.44
CA MET A 103 9.66 -12.10 -8.85
C MET A 103 11.04 -11.46 -9.07
N GLY A 104 11.76 -11.10 -8.01
CA GLY A 104 13.07 -10.45 -8.10
C GLY A 104 13.04 -9.07 -8.77
N VAL A 105 11.88 -8.40 -8.76
CA VAL A 105 11.74 -7.08 -9.36
C VAL A 105 12.21 -6.01 -8.37
N SER A 106 13.22 -5.23 -8.76
CA SER A 106 13.66 -4.07 -7.99
C SER A 106 12.59 -2.99 -8.02
N LEU A 107 12.13 -2.56 -6.84
CA LEU A 107 11.13 -1.52 -6.71
C LEU A 107 11.79 -0.15 -6.53
N PRO A 108 11.29 0.90 -7.21
CA PRO A 108 11.65 2.26 -6.86
C PRO A 108 11.35 2.53 -5.37
N PHE A 109 12.22 3.28 -4.71
CA PHE A 109 12.12 3.57 -3.26
C PHE A 109 10.76 4.17 -2.83
N ILE A 110 10.09 4.90 -3.72
CA ILE A 110 8.77 5.51 -3.47
C ILE A 110 7.60 4.54 -3.71
N ALA A 111 7.83 3.41 -4.38
CA ALA A 111 6.76 2.48 -4.78
C ALA A 111 5.94 1.95 -3.61
N PRO A 112 6.52 1.51 -2.47
CA PRO A 112 5.74 1.00 -1.35
C PRO A 112 4.73 2.01 -0.81
N ILE A 113 5.11 3.29 -0.66
CA ILE A 113 4.22 4.36 -0.18
C ILE A 113 3.06 4.58 -1.14
N CYS A 114 3.39 4.79 -2.43
CA CYS A 114 2.37 5.05 -3.45
C CYS A 114 1.39 3.88 -3.58
N ILE A 115 1.90 2.64 -3.58
CA ILE A 115 1.06 1.45 -3.76
C ILE A 115 0.18 1.23 -2.56
N SER A 116 0.72 1.25 -1.33
CA SER A 116 -0.09 1.03 -0.13
C SER A 116 -1.22 2.06 -0.02
N THR A 117 -0.92 3.34 -0.21
CA THR A 117 -1.91 4.42 -0.08
C THR A 117 -2.99 4.35 -1.17
N ILE A 118 -2.60 4.17 -2.44
CA ILE A 118 -3.54 4.14 -3.56
C ILE A 118 -4.36 2.85 -3.54
N GLN A 119 -3.74 1.71 -3.28
CA GLN A 119 -4.42 0.43 -3.21
C GLN A 119 -5.37 0.36 -2.00
N LEU A 120 -4.97 0.91 -0.84
CA LEU A 120 -5.85 1.06 0.32
C LEU A 120 -7.11 1.85 -0.05
N GLY A 121 -6.96 3.04 -0.65
CA GLY A 121 -8.07 3.90 -1.02
C GLY A 121 -9.01 3.26 -2.05
N SER A 122 -8.47 2.64 -3.09
CA SER A 122 -9.29 2.00 -4.14
C SER A 122 -9.99 0.73 -3.67
N THR A 123 -9.39 -0.03 -2.74
CA THR A 123 -9.96 -1.31 -2.26
C THR A 123 -11.03 -1.10 -1.20
N VAL A 124 -10.91 -0.02 -0.42
CA VAL A 124 -11.86 0.26 0.66
C VAL A 124 -13.29 0.45 0.13
N ASP A 125 -13.46 1.08 -1.03
CA ASP A 125 -14.76 1.30 -1.64
C ASP A 125 -15.44 -0.02 -2.03
N TYR A 126 -14.69 -0.98 -2.55
CA TYR A 126 -15.20 -2.32 -2.88
C TYR A 126 -15.64 -3.07 -1.64
N ALA A 127 -14.83 -3.00 -0.58
CA ALA A 127 -15.12 -3.65 0.68
C ALA A 127 -16.33 -3.04 1.38
N ILE A 128 -16.47 -1.72 1.39
CA ILE A 128 -17.64 -1.01 1.93
C ILE A 128 -18.91 -1.38 1.14
N LEU A 129 -18.85 -1.37 -0.19
CA LEU A 129 -19.99 -1.71 -1.05
C LEU A 129 -20.55 -3.09 -0.72
N MET A 130 -19.70 -4.11 -0.71
CA MET A 130 -20.10 -5.50 -0.41
C MET A 130 -20.62 -5.64 1.02
N THR A 131 -19.93 -5.06 1.99
CA THR A 131 -20.31 -5.15 3.40
C THR A 131 -21.62 -4.43 3.70
N THR A 132 -21.87 -3.30 3.04
CA THR A 132 -23.15 -2.57 3.16
C THR A 132 -24.31 -3.41 2.65
N ARG A 133 -24.14 -4.09 1.51
CA ARG A 133 -25.14 -5.01 0.97
C ARG A 133 -25.38 -6.19 1.91
N TYR A 134 -24.30 -6.82 2.37
CA TYR A 134 -24.38 -7.90 3.33
C TYR A 134 -25.16 -7.49 4.60
N LYS A 135 -24.80 -6.33 5.20
CA LYS A 135 -25.48 -5.83 6.42
C LYS A 135 -26.95 -5.54 6.18
N ALA A 136 -27.30 -4.96 5.04
CA ALA A 136 -28.71 -4.69 4.69
C ALA A 136 -29.52 -5.98 4.61
N GLU A 137 -29.00 -7.05 3.99
CA GLU A 137 -29.70 -8.33 3.90
C GLU A 137 -29.80 -9.05 5.25
N ARG A 138 -28.79 -8.91 6.12
CA ARG A 138 -28.86 -9.43 7.49
C ARG A 138 -29.93 -8.72 8.33
N LEU A 139 -30.04 -7.39 8.20
CA LEU A 139 -31.08 -6.60 8.86
C LEU A 139 -32.50 -6.96 8.34
N ASN A 140 -32.62 -7.38 7.08
CA ASN A 140 -33.86 -7.89 6.50
C ASN A 140 -34.23 -9.31 6.96
N GLY A 141 -33.48 -9.89 7.92
CA GLY A 141 -33.75 -11.21 8.50
C GLY A 141 -33.27 -12.39 7.66
N LYS A 142 -32.44 -12.17 6.62
CA LYS A 142 -31.83 -13.27 5.86
C LYS A 142 -30.79 -13.98 6.72
N ASP A 143 -30.66 -15.30 6.49
CA ASP A 143 -29.55 -16.09 7.05
C ASP A 143 -28.19 -15.65 6.44
N THR A 144 -27.10 -16.01 7.09
CA THR A 144 -25.74 -15.59 6.71
C THR A 144 -25.40 -15.96 5.30
N ASP A 145 -25.71 -17.19 4.87
CA ASP A 145 -25.38 -17.69 3.52
C ASP A 145 -26.18 -16.97 2.43
N SER A 146 -27.47 -16.78 2.65
CA SER A 146 -28.32 -16.04 1.71
C SER A 146 -27.92 -14.59 1.60
N ALA A 147 -27.60 -13.94 2.73
CA ALA A 147 -27.14 -12.56 2.75
C ALA A 147 -25.81 -12.38 1.97
N ILE A 148 -24.86 -13.31 2.15
CA ILE A 148 -23.58 -13.29 1.40
C ILE A 148 -23.83 -13.50 -0.10
N ARG A 149 -24.66 -14.47 -0.49
CA ARG A 149 -24.97 -14.72 -1.91
C ARG A 149 -25.58 -13.49 -2.58
N ILE A 150 -26.51 -12.83 -1.93
CA ILE A 150 -27.16 -11.63 -2.47
C ILE A 150 -26.16 -10.48 -2.52
N ALA A 151 -25.35 -10.26 -1.48
CA ALA A 151 -24.31 -9.23 -1.46
C ALA A 151 -23.31 -9.45 -2.59
N LEU A 152 -22.83 -10.67 -2.80
CA LEU A 152 -21.96 -11.01 -3.92
C LEU A 152 -22.61 -10.74 -5.27
N ALA A 153 -23.81 -11.27 -5.50
CA ALA A 153 -24.50 -11.14 -6.79
C ALA A 153 -24.74 -9.67 -7.16
N THR A 154 -25.03 -8.81 -6.18
CA THR A 154 -25.31 -7.39 -6.40
C THR A 154 -24.07 -6.50 -6.46
N SER A 155 -22.97 -6.89 -5.79
CA SER A 155 -21.76 -6.06 -5.69
C SER A 155 -20.71 -6.41 -6.74
N ILE A 156 -20.57 -7.69 -7.14
CA ILE A 156 -19.57 -8.16 -8.10
C ILE A 156 -19.55 -7.33 -9.40
N PRO A 157 -20.68 -7.04 -10.07
CA PRO A 157 -20.63 -6.26 -11.30
C PRO A 157 -19.98 -4.89 -11.14
N SER A 158 -20.34 -4.18 -10.07
CA SER A 158 -19.76 -2.86 -9.77
C SER A 158 -18.28 -2.94 -9.41
N ILE A 159 -17.88 -3.92 -8.61
CA ILE A 159 -16.49 -4.15 -8.21
C ILE A 159 -15.63 -4.47 -9.42
N ILE A 160 -16.10 -5.35 -10.32
CA ILE A 160 -15.36 -5.72 -11.53
C ILE A 160 -15.21 -4.51 -12.46
N VAL A 161 -16.28 -3.75 -12.71
CA VAL A 161 -16.23 -2.58 -13.59
C VAL A 161 -15.25 -1.54 -13.05
N SER A 162 -15.30 -1.22 -11.76
CA SER A 162 -14.37 -0.26 -11.14
C SER A 162 -12.94 -0.78 -11.12
N GLY A 163 -12.74 -2.05 -10.77
CA GLY A 163 -11.43 -2.68 -10.74
C GLY A 163 -10.78 -2.79 -12.12
N LEU A 164 -11.56 -3.15 -13.14
CA LEU A 164 -11.08 -3.18 -14.53
C LEU A 164 -10.81 -1.77 -15.06
N GLY A 165 -11.59 -0.77 -14.68
CA GLY A 165 -11.33 0.64 -15.03
C GLY A 165 -10.01 1.13 -14.46
N PHE A 166 -9.75 0.85 -13.17
CA PHE A 166 -8.48 1.19 -12.53
C PHE A 166 -7.31 0.41 -13.12
N PHE A 167 -7.49 -0.90 -13.38
CA PHE A 167 -6.50 -1.73 -14.06
C PHE A 167 -6.17 -1.16 -15.45
N ALA A 168 -7.17 -0.88 -16.29
CA ALA A 168 -6.97 -0.40 -17.65
C ALA A 168 -6.23 0.95 -17.68
N ALA A 169 -6.60 1.87 -16.78
CA ALA A 169 -5.96 3.18 -16.68
C ALA A 169 -4.48 3.04 -16.30
N THR A 170 -4.17 2.27 -15.28
CA THR A 170 -2.78 2.10 -14.80
C THR A 170 -1.94 1.25 -15.75
N PHE A 171 -2.51 0.17 -16.30
CA PHE A 171 -1.84 -0.68 -17.27
C PHE A 171 -1.55 0.06 -18.58
N GLY A 172 -2.49 0.89 -19.06
CA GLY A 172 -2.27 1.73 -20.23
C GLY A 172 -1.06 2.65 -20.05
N VAL A 173 -0.96 3.34 -18.90
CA VAL A 173 0.22 4.19 -18.60
C VAL A 173 1.49 3.35 -18.52
N ALA A 174 1.44 2.17 -17.90
CA ALA A 174 2.60 1.28 -17.80
C ALA A 174 3.13 0.84 -19.19
N MET A 175 2.24 0.63 -20.16
CA MET A 175 2.63 0.24 -21.52
C MET A 175 3.27 1.38 -22.32
N TYR A 176 2.74 2.60 -22.17
CA TYR A 176 3.16 3.74 -23.02
C TYR A 176 4.23 4.63 -22.38
N SER A 177 4.49 4.51 -21.08
CA SER A 177 5.48 5.33 -20.40
C SER A 177 6.91 4.92 -20.76
N ASN A 178 7.74 5.91 -21.13
CA ASN A 178 9.17 5.75 -21.33
C ASN A 178 9.99 6.05 -20.06
N ILE A 179 9.34 6.40 -18.96
CA ILE A 179 9.99 6.68 -17.67
C ILE A 179 9.89 5.43 -16.82
N ASP A 180 11.01 4.79 -16.53
CA ASP A 180 11.07 3.50 -15.82
C ASP A 180 10.36 3.53 -14.45
N MET A 181 10.49 4.63 -13.71
CA MET A 181 9.81 4.80 -12.42
C MET A 181 8.28 4.76 -12.58
N ILE A 182 7.74 5.51 -13.54
CA ILE A 182 6.28 5.56 -13.80
C ILE A 182 5.80 4.21 -14.30
N LYS A 183 6.53 3.58 -15.22
CA LYS A 183 6.23 2.25 -15.73
C LYS A 183 6.16 1.21 -14.61
N SER A 184 7.15 1.19 -13.72
CA SER A 184 7.20 0.29 -12.57
C SER A 184 6.04 0.51 -11.62
N LEU A 185 5.76 1.77 -11.23
CA LEU A 185 4.65 2.12 -10.34
C LEU A 185 3.31 1.70 -10.95
N CYS A 186 3.05 2.05 -12.20
CA CYS A 186 1.79 1.73 -12.86
C CYS A 186 1.60 0.23 -13.09
N THR A 187 2.68 -0.53 -13.35
CA THR A 187 2.62 -1.99 -13.41
C THR A 187 2.23 -2.60 -12.07
N LEU A 188 2.79 -2.09 -10.98
CA LEU A 188 2.46 -2.55 -9.63
C LEU A 188 1.02 -2.18 -9.23
N MET A 189 0.56 -0.99 -9.60
CA MET A 189 -0.81 -0.53 -9.36
C MET A 189 -1.83 -1.36 -10.14
N SER A 190 -1.56 -1.66 -11.40
CA SER A 190 -2.45 -2.49 -12.22
C SER A 190 -2.57 -3.92 -11.67
N ARG A 191 -1.45 -4.51 -11.25
CA ARG A 191 -1.46 -5.80 -10.57
C ARG A 191 -2.21 -5.74 -9.23
N GLY A 192 -1.99 -4.68 -8.46
CA GLY A 192 -2.68 -4.41 -7.21
C GLY A 192 -4.20 -4.32 -7.38
N ALA A 193 -4.68 -3.71 -8.47
CA ALA A 193 -6.11 -3.65 -8.78
C ALA A 193 -6.74 -5.05 -8.90
N ILE A 194 -6.10 -5.96 -9.63
CA ILE A 194 -6.59 -7.34 -9.79
C ILE A 194 -6.56 -8.07 -8.45
N ILE A 195 -5.45 -7.98 -7.70
CA ILE A 195 -5.32 -8.64 -6.39
C ILE A 195 -6.39 -8.14 -5.42
N SER A 196 -6.66 -6.83 -5.39
CA SER A 196 -7.69 -6.22 -4.55
C SER A 196 -9.09 -6.70 -4.89
N VAL A 197 -9.44 -6.77 -6.18
CA VAL A 197 -10.73 -7.30 -6.64
C VAL A 197 -10.89 -8.75 -6.20
N LEU A 198 -9.87 -9.58 -6.40
CA LEU A 198 -9.89 -10.99 -5.98
C LEU A 198 -10.00 -11.13 -4.46
N ALA A 199 -9.26 -10.34 -3.70
CA ALA A 199 -9.34 -10.37 -2.24
C ALA A 199 -10.74 -10.01 -1.73
N VAL A 200 -11.36 -8.98 -2.30
CA VAL A 200 -12.72 -8.57 -1.90
C VAL A 200 -13.77 -9.61 -2.33
N ILE A 201 -13.64 -10.23 -3.49
CA ILE A 201 -14.63 -11.22 -3.97
C ILE A 201 -14.51 -12.57 -3.24
N PHE A 202 -13.30 -13.01 -2.89
CA PHE A 202 -13.08 -14.34 -2.32
C PHE A 202 -12.82 -14.33 -0.81
N ILE A 203 -12.01 -13.41 -0.32
CA ILE A 203 -11.58 -13.41 1.08
C ILE A 203 -12.60 -12.68 1.97
N LEU A 204 -13.10 -11.53 1.53
CA LEU A 204 -14.03 -10.74 2.34
C LEU A 204 -15.32 -11.51 2.68
N PRO A 205 -16.00 -12.23 1.76
CA PRO A 205 -17.18 -13.01 2.11
C PRO A 205 -16.90 -14.11 3.11
N ALA A 206 -15.75 -14.78 2.99
CA ALA A 206 -15.34 -15.80 3.97
C ALA A 206 -15.13 -15.19 5.36
N MET A 207 -14.51 -14.02 5.44
CA MET A 207 -14.34 -13.29 6.70
C MET A 207 -15.68 -12.84 7.29
N LEU A 208 -16.60 -12.33 6.46
CA LEU A 208 -17.95 -11.95 6.90
C LEU A 208 -18.73 -13.15 7.43
N HIS A 209 -18.59 -14.32 6.81
CA HIS A 209 -19.22 -15.56 7.25
C HIS A 209 -18.69 -16.01 8.63
N VAL A 210 -17.37 -16.07 8.78
CA VAL A 210 -16.74 -16.52 10.04
C VAL A 210 -17.06 -15.58 11.20
N PHE A 211 -17.05 -14.28 10.95
CA PHE A 211 -17.24 -13.25 11.98
C PHE A 211 -18.70 -12.74 12.09
N ASP A 212 -19.66 -13.37 11.42
CA ASP A 212 -21.09 -12.95 11.43
C ASP A 212 -21.64 -12.74 12.84
N LYS A 213 -21.35 -13.67 13.75
CA LYS A 213 -21.81 -13.57 15.16
C LYS A 213 -21.27 -12.34 15.90
N VAL A 214 -20.07 -11.90 15.57
CA VAL A 214 -19.44 -10.71 16.17
C VAL A 214 -20.02 -9.45 15.52
N ILE A 215 -20.23 -9.48 14.21
CA ILE A 215 -20.82 -8.38 13.43
C ILE A 215 -22.26 -8.09 13.91
N CYS A 216 -23.09 -9.14 14.01
CA CYS A 216 -24.48 -8.99 14.44
C CYS A 216 -24.63 -8.63 15.92
N LYS A 217 -23.63 -8.87 16.78
CA LYS A 217 -23.67 -8.53 18.20
C LYS A 217 -23.23 -7.09 18.48
N THR A 218 -22.49 -6.47 17.57
CA THR A 218 -21.95 -5.11 17.70
C THR A 218 -22.72 -4.07 16.87
N THR A 219 -23.80 -4.50 16.23
CA THR A 219 -24.75 -3.65 15.49
C THR A 219 -26.06 -3.54 16.23
#